data_11fa43becbd1b6bb7b2fc360eb439a17
#
_entry.id   11fa43becbd1b6bb7b2fc360eb439a17
#
_cell.length_a   1.000
_cell.length_b   1.000
_cell.length_c   1.000
_cell.angle_alpha   90.00
_cell.angle_beta   90.00
_cell.angle_gamma   90.00
#
_symmetry.space_group_name_H-M   'P 1'
#
loop_
_entity.id
_entity.type
_entity.pdbx_description
1 polymer ?
#
loop_
_entity_poly.entity_id
_entity_poly.type
_entity_poly.pdbx_seq_one_letter_code
_entity_poly.pdbx_strand_id
1 'polypeptide(L)'
;MNLTQEEIQGFLEGTDPEKYIVAVEYDYRTNSIYKIKEDPVKGKHIEKDKFIPFCWVGDLRKKNFYQNSKALQKQAMSKHGIIIESLETGNHERLENGLRYLVKSTKTYRNLISFFTQGGLGPWDKESRDYIIILNPVEQYLTQRGKRLFKGFLEYDEIHRFVFDIETTSLRPDDGAMFLIGMSDNRGNKKVLFANDDDSERRMIIDFFDYIDEIRPTIIGGYNSAFFDWEWIIRR
;
A
#
# COMPACT_ATOMS: atom_id res chain seq x y z
N MET A 1 27.91 -4.81 -9.29
CA MET A 1 27.62 -3.37 -9.52
C MET A 1 27.81 -2.68 -8.17
N ASN A 2 28.80 -1.80 -8.05
CA ASN A 2 29.02 -1.07 -6.80
C ASN A 2 28.22 0.23 -6.86
N LEU A 3 27.23 0.36 -6.00
CA LEU A 3 26.46 1.60 -5.88
C LEU A 3 27.32 2.68 -5.23
N THR A 4 27.18 3.91 -5.71
CA THR A 4 27.77 5.09 -5.06
C THR A 4 27.08 5.39 -3.73
N GLN A 5 27.70 6.14 -2.85
CA GLN A 5 27.06 6.57 -1.59
C GLN A 5 25.78 7.38 -1.83
N GLU A 6 25.75 8.20 -2.87
CA GLU A 6 24.57 9.01 -3.25
C GLU A 6 23.42 8.12 -3.75
N GLU A 7 23.71 7.08 -4.53
CA GLU A 7 22.71 6.09 -4.96
C GLU A 7 22.17 5.29 -3.77
N ILE A 8 23.04 4.89 -2.83
CA ILE A 8 22.61 4.21 -1.59
C ILE A 8 21.70 5.13 -0.75
N GLN A 9 22.10 6.38 -0.56
CA GLN A 9 21.31 7.37 0.16
C GLN A 9 19.95 7.61 -0.51
N GLY A 10 19.93 7.82 -1.84
CA GLY A 10 18.69 7.96 -2.61
C GLY A 10 17.80 6.72 -2.53
N PHE A 11 18.38 5.53 -2.47
CA PHE A 11 17.63 4.28 -2.27
C PHE A 11 17.01 4.20 -0.87
N LEU A 12 17.74 4.56 0.17
CA LEU A 12 17.27 4.48 1.56
C LEU A 12 16.26 5.58 1.89
N GLU A 13 16.58 6.83 1.57
CA GLU A 13 15.79 8.00 1.96
C GLU A 13 14.80 8.47 0.89
N GLY A 14 14.87 7.89 -0.31
CA GLY A 14 14.13 8.37 -1.47
C GLY A 14 14.65 9.70 -2.01
N THR A 15 14.29 10.01 -3.23
CA THR A 15 14.73 11.24 -3.95
C THR A 15 13.80 12.42 -3.71
N ASP A 16 12.55 12.17 -3.28
CA ASP A 16 11.56 13.20 -2.99
C ASP A 16 11.82 13.82 -1.59
N PRO A 17 11.83 15.15 -1.46
CA PRO A 17 12.11 15.83 -0.19
C PRO A 17 10.95 15.79 0.81
N GLU A 18 9.75 15.33 0.42
CA GLU A 18 8.56 15.33 1.28
C GLU A 18 8.78 14.49 2.53
N LYS A 19 8.39 15.07 3.68
CA LYS A 19 8.57 14.48 5.01
C LYS A 19 7.23 14.17 5.69
N TYR A 20 7.31 13.40 6.76
CA TYR A 20 6.21 13.11 7.69
C TYR A 20 5.03 12.35 7.07
N ILE A 21 5.25 11.60 5.99
CA ILE A 21 4.26 10.65 5.48
C ILE A 21 4.31 9.41 6.38
N VAL A 22 3.23 9.11 7.08
CA VAL A 22 3.15 7.96 7.99
C VAL A 22 2.39 6.78 7.39
N ALA A 23 1.48 7.05 6.44
CA ALA A 23 0.81 6.02 5.67
C ALA A 23 0.42 6.55 4.29
N VAL A 24 0.20 5.62 3.36
CA VAL A 24 -0.33 5.89 2.03
C VAL A 24 -1.39 4.85 1.72
N GLU A 25 -2.54 5.32 1.25
CA GLU A 25 -3.65 4.47 0.84
C GLU A 25 -4.02 4.72 -0.61
N TYR A 26 -4.49 3.67 -1.28
CA TYR A 26 -4.97 3.75 -2.65
C TYR A 26 -6.46 3.43 -2.73
N ASP A 27 -7.22 4.38 -3.24
CA ASP A 27 -8.65 4.19 -3.54
C ASP A 27 -8.83 3.61 -4.94
N TYR A 28 -9.22 2.35 -5.00
CA TYR A 28 -9.49 1.61 -6.25
C TYR A 28 -10.68 2.16 -7.06
N ARG A 29 -11.58 2.95 -6.44
CA ARG A 29 -12.74 3.51 -7.11
C ARG A 29 -12.39 4.79 -7.87
N THR A 30 -11.61 5.65 -7.23
CA THR A 30 -11.26 6.98 -7.77
C THR A 30 -9.87 7.03 -8.38
N ASN A 31 -9.08 5.96 -8.29
CA ASN A 31 -7.66 5.91 -8.70
C ASN A 31 -6.84 7.02 -8.04
N SER A 32 -7.11 7.28 -6.78
CA SER A 32 -6.45 8.33 -6.00
C SER A 32 -5.58 7.74 -4.92
N ILE A 33 -4.52 8.44 -4.63
CA ILE A 33 -3.67 8.21 -3.45
C ILE A 33 -4.08 9.18 -2.36
N TYR A 34 -4.15 8.67 -1.13
CA TYR A 34 -4.28 9.47 0.07
C TYR A 34 -3.03 9.29 0.91
N LYS A 35 -2.30 10.39 1.13
CA LYS A 35 -1.14 10.43 2.03
C LYS A 35 -1.61 10.88 3.40
N ILE A 36 -1.41 10.05 4.39
CA ILE A 36 -1.62 10.41 5.80
C ILE A 36 -0.31 10.97 6.32
N LYS A 37 -0.34 12.20 6.80
CA LYS A 37 0.84 12.91 7.29
C LYS A 37 0.69 13.26 8.76
N GLU A 38 1.79 13.23 9.48
CA GLU A 38 1.90 13.70 10.86
C GLU A 38 2.95 14.81 10.94
N ASP A 39 2.56 15.99 10.46
CA ASP A 39 3.44 17.16 10.41
C ASP A 39 3.54 17.80 11.80
N PRO A 40 4.75 18.11 12.31
CA PRO A 40 4.93 18.72 13.64
C PRO A 40 4.22 20.05 13.83
N VAL A 41 3.97 20.81 12.75
CA VAL A 41 3.32 22.11 12.78
C VAL A 41 1.83 22.02 12.49
N LYS A 42 1.46 21.26 11.45
CA LYS A 42 0.06 21.14 10.99
C LYS A 42 -0.71 20.02 11.69
N GLY A 43 -0.01 19.16 12.42
CA GLY A 43 -0.59 17.95 13.00
C GLY A 43 -0.95 16.88 11.97
N LYS A 44 -1.82 15.94 12.36
CA LYS A 44 -2.30 14.87 11.47
C LYS A 44 -3.28 15.41 10.45
N HIS A 45 -3.01 15.14 9.17
CA HIS A 45 -3.88 15.51 8.07
C HIS A 45 -3.73 14.57 6.89
N ILE A 46 -4.69 14.61 5.97
CA ILE A 46 -4.73 13.76 4.77
C ILE A 46 -4.56 14.65 3.55
N GLU A 47 -3.64 14.27 2.67
CA GLU A 47 -3.44 14.91 1.37
C GLU A 47 -3.78 13.94 0.25
N LYS A 48 -4.52 14.42 -0.75
CA LYS A 48 -4.84 13.64 -1.94
C LYS A 48 -3.79 13.89 -3.02
N ASP A 49 -3.33 12.82 -3.68
CA ASP A 49 -2.41 12.90 -4.83
C ASP A 49 -2.91 12.03 -5.99
N LYS A 50 -2.32 12.27 -7.16
CA LYS A 50 -2.62 11.51 -8.38
C LYS A 50 -1.68 10.31 -8.49
N PHE A 51 -2.23 9.18 -8.91
CA PHE A 51 -1.49 7.97 -9.20
C PHE A 51 -1.65 7.59 -10.67
N ILE A 52 -0.53 7.22 -11.29
CA ILE A 52 -0.47 6.70 -12.66
C ILE A 52 0.15 5.31 -12.60
N PRO A 53 -0.67 4.24 -12.56
CA PRO A 53 -0.17 2.88 -12.48
C PRO A 53 0.69 2.53 -13.70
N PHE A 54 1.74 1.75 -13.48
CA PHE A 54 2.73 1.44 -14.50
C PHE A 54 3.26 0.00 -14.40
N CYS A 55 3.90 -0.43 -15.48
CA CYS A 55 4.59 -1.72 -15.57
C CYS A 55 5.77 -1.59 -16.53
N TRP A 56 6.89 -2.22 -16.22
CA TRP A 56 8.02 -2.37 -17.13
C TRP A 56 7.85 -3.62 -17.98
N VAL A 57 8.12 -3.50 -19.28
CA VAL A 57 7.99 -4.60 -20.25
C VAL A 57 9.26 -4.72 -21.07
N GLY A 58 9.77 -5.95 -21.20
CA GLY A 58 10.95 -6.27 -22.00
C GLY A 58 10.62 -6.50 -23.46
N ASP A 59 9.55 -7.26 -23.76
CA ASP A 59 9.16 -7.54 -25.13
C ASP A 59 7.62 -7.59 -25.27
N LEU A 60 7.08 -6.66 -26.03
CA LEU A 60 5.66 -6.62 -26.36
C LEU A 60 5.28 -7.46 -27.59
N ARG A 61 6.28 -7.95 -28.35
CA ARG A 61 6.03 -8.66 -29.63
C ARG A 61 5.50 -10.08 -29.41
N LYS A 62 5.88 -10.74 -28.33
CA LYS A 62 5.59 -12.16 -28.07
C LYS A 62 4.11 -12.49 -27.91
N LYS A 63 3.21 -11.51 -27.74
CA LYS A 63 1.80 -11.75 -27.40
C LYS A 63 0.80 -11.00 -28.27
N ASN A 64 1.01 -10.97 -29.57
CA ASN A 64 0.10 -10.34 -30.55
C ASN A 64 -0.23 -8.86 -30.30
N PHE A 65 0.41 -8.21 -29.33
CA PHE A 65 0.22 -6.80 -29.05
C PHE A 65 0.86 -5.88 -30.08
N TYR A 66 1.79 -6.39 -30.92
CA TYR A 66 2.67 -5.55 -31.71
C TYR A 66 2.90 -5.99 -33.15
N GLN A 67 1.86 -6.38 -33.85
CA GLN A 67 2.00 -6.49 -35.32
C GLN A 67 1.87 -5.16 -36.05
N ASN A 68 1.30 -4.10 -35.42
CA ASN A 68 1.22 -2.75 -36.00
C ASN A 68 1.22 -1.67 -34.92
N SER A 69 2.38 -1.13 -34.64
CA SER A 69 2.65 -0.30 -33.46
C SER A 69 1.77 0.95 -33.26
N LYS A 70 1.45 1.69 -34.32
CA LYS A 70 0.65 2.93 -34.20
C LYS A 70 -0.85 2.70 -34.03
N ALA A 71 -1.42 1.72 -34.71
CA ALA A 71 -2.86 1.41 -34.62
C ALA A 71 -3.20 0.80 -33.26
N LEU A 72 -2.34 -0.07 -32.73
CA LEU A 72 -2.51 -0.69 -31.42
C LEU A 72 -2.31 0.30 -30.27
N GLN A 73 -1.36 1.22 -30.36
CA GLN A 73 -1.23 2.31 -29.39
C GLN A 73 -2.49 3.17 -29.34
N LYS A 74 -3.04 3.51 -30.50
CA LYS A 74 -4.29 4.29 -30.59
C LYS A 74 -5.47 3.52 -29.99
N GLN A 75 -5.59 2.22 -30.29
CA GLN A 75 -6.64 1.36 -29.73
C GLN A 75 -6.47 1.14 -28.22
N ALA A 76 -5.25 0.86 -27.75
CA ALA A 76 -4.94 0.70 -26.34
C ALA A 76 -5.25 1.99 -25.56
N MET A 77 -4.88 3.15 -26.10
CA MET A 77 -5.16 4.44 -25.49
C MET A 77 -6.67 4.72 -25.45
N SER A 78 -7.40 4.52 -26.54
CA SER A 78 -8.84 4.82 -26.59
C SER A 78 -9.67 3.86 -25.72
N LYS A 79 -9.38 2.56 -25.76
CA LYS A 79 -10.15 1.53 -25.05
C LYS A 79 -9.78 1.43 -23.57
N HIS A 80 -8.48 1.40 -23.27
CA HIS A 80 -7.97 1.10 -21.94
C HIS A 80 -7.27 2.29 -21.26
N GLY A 81 -7.04 3.40 -21.97
CA GLY A 81 -6.25 4.52 -21.44
C GLY A 81 -4.77 4.16 -21.24
N ILE A 82 -4.24 3.27 -22.08
CA ILE A 82 -2.87 2.79 -21.96
C ILE A 82 -1.93 3.65 -22.79
N ILE A 83 -0.85 4.09 -22.16
CA ILE A 83 0.29 4.79 -22.78
C ILE A 83 1.48 3.85 -22.76
N ILE A 84 2.16 3.71 -23.89
CA ILE A 84 3.36 2.89 -24.03
C ILE A 84 4.52 3.84 -24.38
N GLU A 85 5.51 3.91 -23.51
CA GLU A 85 6.72 4.71 -23.70
C GLU A 85 7.89 3.77 -23.98
N SER A 86 8.69 4.05 -25.02
CA SER A 86 9.96 3.36 -25.25
C SER A 86 10.97 3.85 -24.22
N LEU A 87 11.68 2.92 -23.59
CA LEU A 87 12.81 3.22 -22.73
C LEU A 87 14.11 3.00 -23.52
N GLU A 88 15.10 3.83 -23.27
CA GLU A 88 16.47 3.49 -23.61
C GLU A 88 16.89 2.26 -22.81
N THR A 89 17.61 1.34 -23.44
CA THR A 89 17.85 -0.02 -22.96
C THR A 89 18.43 -0.07 -21.55
N GLY A 90 17.65 -0.54 -20.60
CA GLY A 90 18.12 -0.99 -19.29
C GLY A 90 18.25 -2.53 -19.29
N ASN A 91 19.34 -3.05 -18.77
CA ASN A 91 19.47 -4.49 -18.52
C ASN A 91 18.78 -4.83 -17.20
N HIS A 92 17.95 -5.87 -17.21
CA HIS A 92 17.37 -6.42 -16.01
C HIS A 92 17.47 -7.93 -16.06
N GLU A 93 18.06 -8.55 -15.03
CA GLU A 93 18.34 -9.98 -14.97
C GLU A 93 17.09 -10.85 -15.17
N ARG A 94 15.93 -10.37 -14.75
CA ARG A 94 14.64 -11.07 -14.87
C ARG A 94 14.03 -11.00 -16.26
N LEU A 95 14.42 -10.02 -17.08
CA LEU A 95 13.87 -9.80 -18.41
C LEU A 95 14.86 -10.25 -19.48
N GLU A 96 14.48 -11.19 -20.31
CA GLU A 96 15.30 -11.78 -21.37
C GLU A 96 15.89 -10.74 -22.32
N ASN A 97 15.15 -9.67 -22.61
CA ASN A 97 15.53 -8.59 -23.53
C ASN A 97 15.78 -7.23 -22.84
N GLY A 98 15.94 -7.24 -21.50
CA GLY A 98 16.04 -6.02 -20.70
C GLY A 98 14.73 -5.21 -20.64
N LEU A 99 14.80 -4.02 -20.04
CA LEU A 99 13.67 -3.09 -19.96
C LEU A 99 13.59 -2.27 -21.25
N ARG A 100 12.53 -2.41 -22.03
CA ARG A 100 12.35 -1.69 -23.30
C ARG A 100 11.19 -0.72 -23.28
N TYR A 101 10.15 -0.98 -22.48
CA TYR A 101 8.93 -0.20 -22.47
C TYR A 101 8.46 0.07 -21.07
N LEU A 102 7.94 1.26 -20.85
CA LEU A 102 7.16 1.65 -19.70
C LEU A 102 5.70 1.79 -20.14
N VAL A 103 4.85 0.93 -19.61
CA VAL A 103 3.41 0.93 -19.91
C VAL A 103 2.67 1.54 -18.74
N LYS A 104 1.87 2.57 -19.00
CA LYS A 104 1.12 3.33 -18.00
C LYS A 104 -0.37 3.28 -18.28
N SER A 105 -1.21 3.37 -17.25
CA SER A 105 -2.65 3.58 -17.42
C SER A 105 -3.06 4.96 -16.92
N THR A 106 -3.75 5.71 -17.77
CA THR A 106 -4.34 7.01 -17.39
C THR A 106 -5.68 6.87 -16.64
N LYS A 107 -6.20 5.65 -16.53
CA LYS A 107 -7.47 5.34 -15.85
C LYS A 107 -7.20 4.78 -14.46
N THR A 108 -7.15 3.45 -14.33
CA THR A 108 -7.00 2.79 -13.04
C THR A 108 -5.93 1.70 -13.07
N TYR A 109 -5.46 1.30 -11.89
CA TYR A 109 -4.60 0.14 -11.75
C TYR A 109 -5.25 -1.13 -12.33
N ARG A 110 -6.56 -1.31 -12.14
CA ARG A 110 -7.33 -2.42 -12.72
C ARG A 110 -7.29 -2.41 -14.25
N ASN A 111 -7.32 -1.25 -14.88
CA ASN A 111 -7.20 -1.14 -16.34
C ASN A 111 -5.82 -1.58 -16.84
N LEU A 112 -4.75 -1.26 -16.10
CA LEU A 112 -3.40 -1.75 -16.41
C LEU A 112 -3.35 -3.28 -16.37
N ILE A 113 -3.83 -3.87 -15.28
CA ILE A 113 -3.88 -5.33 -15.13
C ILE A 113 -4.74 -5.97 -16.23
N SER A 114 -5.92 -5.42 -16.50
CA SER A 114 -6.82 -5.92 -17.55
C SER A 114 -6.19 -5.88 -18.94
N PHE A 115 -5.42 -4.84 -19.24
CA PHE A 115 -4.68 -4.74 -20.51
C PHE A 115 -3.71 -5.91 -20.68
N PHE A 116 -2.95 -6.25 -19.63
CA PHE A 116 -2.03 -7.37 -19.69
C PHE A 116 -2.72 -8.73 -19.73
N THR A 117 -3.77 -8.94 -18.95
CA THR A 117 -4.50 -10.21 -18.91
C THR A 117 -5.23 -10.51 -20.21
N GLN A 118 -5.85 -9.54 -20.85
CA GLN A 118 -6.51 -9.69 -22.14
C GLN A 118 -5.51 -9.99 -23.26
N GLY A 119 -4.27 -9.54 -23.13
CA GLY A 119 -3.17 -9.89 -24.02
C GLY A 119 -2.55 -11.25 -23.74
N GLY A 120 -3.08 -12.01 -22.79
CA GLY A 120 -2.54 -13.30 -22.37
C GLY A 120 -1.27 -13.19 -21.52
N LEU A 121 -0.95 -12.00 -20.98
CA LEU A 121 0.06 -11.81 -19.94
C LEU A 121 -0.67 -11.95 -18.59
N GLY A 122 -0.48 -13.09 -17.92
CA GLY A 122 -1.01 -13.28 -16.56
C GLY A 122 -0.31 -12.34 -15.58
N PRO A 123 -1.04 -11.49 -14.81
CA PRO A 123 -0.41 -10.60 -13.83
C PRO A 123 0.25 -11.36 -12.68
N TRP A 124 -0.04 -12.63 -12.56
CA TRP A 124 0.38 -13.52 -11.49
C TRP A 124 1.53 -14.45 -11.87
N ASP A 125 1.99 -14.39 -13.10
CA ASP A 125 3.15 -15.19 -13.51
C ASP A 125 4.43 -14.55 -12.98
N LYS A 126 4.83 -14.99 -11.77
CA LYS A 126 6.07 -14.55 -11.11
C LYS A 126 7.33 -14.95 -11.90
N GLU A 127 7.19 -15.88 -12.83
CA GLU A 127 8.27 -16.39 -13.67
C GLU A 127 8.31 -15.73 -15.05
N SER A 128 7.35 -14.84 -15.34
CA SER A 128 7.35 -14.13 -16.62
C SER A 128 8.65 -13.35 -16.80
N ARG A 129 9.29 -13.57 -17.95
CA ARG A 129 10.48 -12.84 -18.39
C ARG A 129 10.14 -11.70 -19.35
N ASP A 130 8.85 -11.42 -19.55
CA ASP A 130 8.38 -10.43 -20.50
C ASP A 130 8.04 -9.10 -19.84
N TYR A 131 7.72 -9.10 -18.54
CA TYR A 131 7.36 -7.87 -17.82
C TYR A 131 7.66 -7.94 -16.32
N ILE A 132 7.75 -6.76 -15.68
CA ILE A 132 7.85 -6.59 -14.23
C ILE A 132 6.76 -5.63 -13.80
N ILE A 133 5.92 -6.08 -12.89
CA ILE A 133 4.90 -5.27 -12.24
C ILE A 133 5.05 -5.36 -10.73
N ILE A 134 4.94 -4.21 -10.05
CA ILE A 134 4.76 -4.14 -8.61
C ILE A 134 3.26 -4.24 -8.37
N LEU A 135 2.81 -5.31 -7.68
CA LEU A 135 1.39 -5.61 -7.52
C LEU A 135 0.66 -4.63 -6.59
N ASN A 136 1.36 -4.09 -5.60
CA ASN A 136 0.78 -3.12 -4.67
C ASN A 136 0.83 -1.69 -5.26
N PRO A 137 -0.33 -1.04 -5.50
CA PRO A 137 -0.36 0.32 -6.05
C PRO A 137 0.27 1.38 -5.13
N VAL A 138 0.28 1.18 -3.83
CA VAL A 138 0.97 2.07 -2.87
C VAL A 138 2.48 1.99 -3.08
N GLU A 139 3.03 0.79 -3.21
CA GLU A 139 4.45 0.60 -3.50
C GLU A 139 4.83 1.19 -4.86
N GLN A 140 3.96 1.03 -5.88
CA GLN A 140 4.16 1.67 -7.18
C GLN A 140 4.25 3.19 -7.05
N TYR A 141 3.31 3.78 -6.30
CA TYR A 141 3.28 5.22 -6.07
C TYR A 141 4.55 5.71 -5.35
N LEU A 142 4.92 5.07 -4.26
CA LEU A 142 6.12 5.43 -3.49
C LEU A 142 7.38 5.33 -4.36
N THR A 143 7.51 4.26 -5.14
CA THR A 143 8.64 4.05 -6.07
C THR A 143 8.64 5.11 -7.17
N GLN A 144 7.50 5.36 -7.82
CA GLN A 144 7.37 6.32 -8.92
C GLN A 144 7.70 7.74 -8.48
N ARG A 145 7.34 8.11 -7.25
CA ARG A 145 7.55 9.45 -6.69
C ARG A 145 8.86 9.60 -5.92
N GLY A 146 9.61 8.51 -5.73
CA GLY A 146 10.81 8.52 -4.91
C GLY A 146 10.55 8.85 -3.43
N LYS A 147 9.32 8.60 -2.95
CA LYS A 147 8.91 8.91 -1.57
C LYS A 147 9.25 7.77 -0.61
N ARG A 148 9.42 8.12 0.65
CA ARG A 148 9.59 7.15 1.76
C ARG A 148 8.64 7.51 2.90
N LEU A 149 8.11 6.46 3.52
CA LEU A 149 7.37 6.60 4.78
C LEU A 149 8.34 6.96 5.90
N PHE A 150 7.84 7.66 6.89
CA PHE A 150 8.55 8.07 8.11
C PHE A 150 9.79 8.94 7.90
N LYS A 151 10.03 9.45 6.69
CA LYS A 151 11.09 10.43 6.44
C LYS A 151 10.83 11.70 7.26
N GLY A 152 11.85 12.17 7.99
CA GLY A 152 11.76 13.37 8.83
C GLY A 152 11.58 13.10 10.32
N PHE A 153 11.20 11.89 10.71
CA PHE A 153 11.31 11.43 12.09
C PHE A 153 12.78 11.05 12.37
N LEU A 154 13.33 11.56 13.45
CA LEU A 154 14.73 11.33 13.81
C LEU A 154 14.89 10.06 14.64
N GLU A 155 13.93 9.83 15.55
CA GLU A 155 13.94 8.71 16.47
C GLU A 155 12.66 7.88 16.34
N TYR A 156 12.80 6.57 16.52
CA TYR A 156 11.66 5.65 16.47
C TYR A 156 10.58 5.97 17.52
N ASP A 157 11.00 6.53 18.66
CA ASP A 157 10.11 6.90 19.76
C ASP A 157 9.28 8.17 19.51
N GLU A 158 9.61 8.96 18.50
CA GLU A 158 8.74 10.07 18.04
C GLU A 158 7.42 9.55 17.44
N ILE A 159 7.44 8.32 16.88
CA ILE A 159 6.26 7.70 16.28
C ILE A 159 5.38 7.12 17.38
N HIS A 160 4.16 7.63 17.56
CA HIS A 160 3.21 7.12 18.52
C HIS A 160 2.69 5.75 18.10
N ARG A 161 3.11 4.71 18.79
CA ARG A 161 2.75 3.31 18.54
C ARG A 161 1.82 2.81 19.64
N PHE A 162 0.68 2.34 19.23
CA PHE A 162 -0.34 1.74 20.09
C PHE A 162 -0.48 0.26 19.74
N VAL A 163 -0.53 -0.57 20.75
CA VAL A 163 -0.76 -2.01 20.60
C VAL A 163 -1.96 -2.43 21.43
N PHE A 164 -2.72 -3.39 20.91
CA PHE A 164 -3.83 -3.98 21.61
C PHE A 164 -3.89 -5.49 21.35
N ASP A 165 -4.57 -6.17 22.23
CA ASP A 165 -4.83 -7.60 22.18
C ASP A 165 -6.19 -7.86 22.80
N ILE A 166 -6.89 -8.91 22.33
CA ILE A 166 -8.23 -9.29 22.82
C ILE A 166 -8.24 -10.69 23.41
N GLU A 167 -9.13 -10.90 24.39
CA GLU A 167 -9.41 -12.22 24.92
C GLU A 167 -10.85 -12.60 24.59
N THR A 168 -11.01 -13.82 24.08
CA THR A 168 -12.29 -14.32 23.56
C THR A 168 -12.61 -15.72 24.11
N THR A 169 -13.88 -16.08 24.17
CA THR A 169 -14.32 -17.40 24.61
C THR A 169 -14.26 -18.47 23.52
N SER A 170 -14.02 -18.07 22.26
CA SER A 170 -13.91 -18.95 21.08
C SER A 170 -12.91 -18.38 20.10
N LEU A 171 -12.46 -19.21 19.15
CA LEU A 171 -11.63 -18.76 18.02
C LEU A 171 -12.46 -18.07 16.91
N ARG A 172 -13.79 -18.15 16.97
CA ARG A 172 -14.69 -17.60 15.96
C ARG A 172 -15.64 -16.57 16.57
N PRO A 173 -15.79 -15.39 15.95
CA PRO A 173 -16.71 -14.36 16.43
C PRO A 173 -18.18 -14.80 16.53
N ASP A 174 -18.62 -15.71 15.65
CA ASP A 174 -20.00 -16.18 15.60
C ASP A 174 -20.34 -17.17 16.73
N ASP A 175 -19.33 -17.80 17.35
CA ASP A 175 -19.49 -18.87 18.33
C ASP A 175 -19.09 -18.46 19.76
N GLY A 176 -18.71 -17.21 19.98
CA GLY A 176 -18.18 -16.76 21.26
C GLY A 176 -18.44 -15.29 21.59
N ALA A 177 -17.84 -14.84 22.67
CA ALA A 177 -17.87 -13.46 23.14
C ALA A 177 -16.44 -12.95 23.38
N MET A 178 -16.23 -11.67 23.17
CA MET A 178 -15.01 -10.96 23.53
C MET A 178 -15.19 -10.36 24.93
N PHE A 179 -14.36 -10.74 25.88
CA PHE A 179 -14.53 -10.35 27.28
C PHE A 179 -13.43 -9.41 27.80
N LEU A 180 -12.35 -9.18 27.03
CA LEU A 180 -11.27 -8.29 27.42
C LEU A 180 -10.62 -7.66 26.19
N ILE A 181 -10.26 -6.38 26.29
CA ILE A 181 -9.32 -5.68 25.38
C ILE A 181 -8.22 -5.07 26.25
N GLY A 182 -7.00 -5.57 26.06
CA GLY A 182 -5.78 -5.00 26.65
C GLY A 182 -5.12 -4.02 25.70
N MET A 183 -4.68 -2.87 26.20
CA MET A 183 -4.12 -1.78 25.39
C MET A 183 -2.89 -1.18 26.05
N SER A 184 -1.88 -0.84 25.26
CA SER A 184 -0.73 -0.05 25.70
C SER A 184 -0.11 0.75 24.55
N ASP A 185 0.67 1.77 24.89
CA ASP A 185 1.43 2.54 23.91
C ASP A 185 2.87 2.81 24.38
N ASN A 186 3.69 3.36 23.46
CA ASN A 186 5.06 3.73 23.77
C ASN A 186 5.20 5.06 24.52
N ARG A 187 4.09 5.72 24.88
CA ARG A 187 4.05 6.92 25.74
C ARG A 187 3.72 6.60 27.19
N GLY A 188 3.60 5.30 27.52
CA GLY A 188 3.37 4.80 28.87
C GLY A 188 1.90 4.63 29.25
N ASN A 189 0.97 4.89 28.35
CA ASN A 189 -0.45 4.66 28.60
C ASN A 189 -0.76 3.16 28.55
N LYS A 190 -1.59 2.71 29.53
CA LYS A 190 -2.08 1.34 29.59
C LYS A 190 -3.55 1.37 29.99
N LYS A 191 -4.38 0.57 29.35
CA LYS A 191 -5.81 0.46 29.67
C LYS A 191 -6.27 -0.97 29.41
N VAL A 192 -7.19 -1.44 30.23
CA VAL A 192 -7.87 -2.73 30.04
C VAL A 192 -9.36 -2.48 30.15
N LEU A 193 -10.09 -3.01 29.20
CA LEU A 193 -11.56 -2.99 29.18
C LEU A 193 -12.08 -4.41 29.36
N PHE A 194 -13.20 -4.56 30.05
CA PHE A 194 -13.83 -5.85 30.35
C PHE A 194 -15.31 -5.84 29.98
N ALA A 195 -15.80 -7.01 29.55
CA ALA A 195 -17.20 -7.28 29.30
C ALA A 195 -17.62 -8.61 29.97
N ASN A 196 -18.87 -8.66 30.43
CA ASN A 196 -19.46 -9.85 31.06
C ASN A 196 -20.72 -10.37 30.36
N ASP A 197 -21.26 -9.57 29.43
CA ASP A 197 -22.44 -9.84 28.62
C ASP A 197 -22.38 -9.07 27.28
N ASP A 198 -23.34 -9.32 26.40
CA ASP A 198 -23.39 -8.72 25.05
C ASP A 198 -23.51 -7.19 25.10
N ASP A 199 -24.21 -6.62 26.08
CA ASP A 199 -24.38 -5.17 26.19
C ASP A 199 -23.07 -4.49 26.64
N SER A 200 -22.36 -5.12 27.57
CA SER A 200 -21.03 -4.65 28.02
C SER A 200 -19.96 -4.89 26.96
N GLU A 201 -20.05 -5.97 26.17
CA GLU A 201 -19.15 -6.20 25.03
C GLU A 201 -19.29 -5.08 23.98
N ARG A 202 -20.52 -4.71 23.63
CA ARG A 202 -20.76 -3.60 22.69
C ARG A 202 -20.20 -2.28 23.22
N ARG A 203 -20.40 -1.97 24.50
CA ARG A 203 -19.82 -0.78 25.13
C ARG A 203 -18.30 -0.82 25.15
N MET A 204 -17.72 -1.96 25.45
CA MET A 204 -16.27 -2.17 25.44
C MET A 204 -15.67 -1.87 24.07
N ILE A 205 -16.32 -2.26 22.98
CA ILE A 205 -15.87 -1.95 21.61
C ILE A 205 -15.98 -0.45 21.32
N ILE A 206 -17.05 0.20 21.74
CA ILE A 206 -17.20 1.66 21.60
C ILE A 206 -16.10 2.38 22.38
N ASP A 207 -15.90 2.02 23.66
CA ASP A 207 -14.87 2.61 24.52
C ASP A 207 -13.44 2.39 23.97
N PHE A 208 -13.22 1.29 23.24
CA PHE A 208 -11.96 1.03 22.54
C PHE A 208 -11.73 2.03 21.40
N PHE A 209 -12.73 2.27 20.55
CA PHE A 209 -12.61 3.26 19.48
C PHE A 209 -12.51 4.68 20.00
N ASP A 210 -13.30 5.03 21.03
CA ASP A 210 -13.22 6.36 21.66
C ASP A 210 -11.82 6.61 22.24
N TYR A 211 -11.21 5.57 22.83
CA TYR A 211 -9.85 5.69 23.32
C TYR A 211 -8.80 5.87 22.20
N ILE A 212 -8.95 5.17 21.08
CA ILE A 212 -8.10 5.38 19.90
C ILE A 212 -8.25 6.82 19.37
N ASP A 213 -9.48 7.34 19.31
CA ASP A 213 -9.75 8.70 18.87
C ASP A 213 -9.17 9.75 19.84
N GLU A 214 -9.16 9.48 21.15
CA GLU A 214 -8.56 10.31 22.17
C GLU A 214 -7.03 10.40 22.00
N ILE A 215 -6.34 9.24 21.95
CA ILE A 215 -4.88 9.19 21.92
C ILE A 215 -4.29 9.39 20.53
N ARG A 216 -5.07 9.16 19.47
CA ARG A 216 -4.72 9.35 18.05
C ARG A 216 -3.33 8.79 17.70
N PRO A 217 -3.09 7.49 17.84
CA PRO A 217 -1.77 6.92 17.57
C PRO A 217 -1.42 7.02 16.08
N THR A 218 -0.14 6.99 15.77
CA THR A 218 0.37 6.96 14.38
C THR A 218 0.30 5.56 13.80
N ILE A 219 0.64 4.57 14.63
CA ILE A 219 0.60 3.16 14.27
C ILE A 219 -0.26 2.42 15.28
N ILE A 220 -1.16 1.58 14.78
CA ILE A 220 -1.91 0.62 15.58
C ILE A 220 -1.46 -0.77 15.17
N GLY A 221 -1.09 -1.61 16.14
CA GLY A 221 -0.62 -2.96 15.90
C GLY A 221 -1.04 -3.93 16.99
N GLY A 222 -0.70 -5.20 16.78
CA GLY A 222 -0.92 -6.31 17.71
C GLY A 222 -0.35 -7.59 17.11
N TYR A 223 -0.16 -8.61 17.92
CA TYR A 223 0.25 -9.91 17.39
C TYR A 223 -0.91 -10.55 16.63
N ASN A 224 -0.71 -10.81 15.34
CA ASN A 224 -1.73 -11.38 14.44
C ASN A 224 -3.04 -10.57 14.34
N SER A 225 -3.04 -9.33 14.78
CA SER A 225 -4.25 -8.51 14.91
C SER A 225 -5.02 -8.30 13.60
N ALA A 226 -4.33 -8.28 12.45
CA ALA A 226 -4.95 -8.12 11.14
C ALA A 226 -5.87 -9.30 10.74
N PHE A 227 -5.61 -10.51 11.27
CA PHE A 227 -6.33 -11.74 10.90
C PHE A 227 -7.19 -12.30 12.03
N PHE A 228 -7.05 -11.78 13.26
CA PHE A 228 -7.80 -12.24 14.42
C PHE A 228 -8.53 -11.10 15.12
N ASP A 229 -7.83 -10.19 15.79
CA ASP A 229 -8.45 -9.19 16.66
C ASP A 229 -9.38 -8.24 15.90
N TRP A 230 -8.91 -7.71 14.75
CA TRP A 230 -9.73 -6.83 13.91
C TRP A 230 -10.95 -7.55 13.35
N GLU A 231 -10.84 -8.83 13.00
CA GLU A 231 -11.98 -9.60 12.51
C GLU A 231 -13.06 -9.75 13.58
N TRP A 232 -12.64 -9.99 14.84
CA TRP A 232 -13.54 -10.03 15.99
C TRP A 232 -14.23 -8.68 16.21
N ILE A 233 -13.48 -7.60 16.34
CA ILE A 233 -14.00 -6.25 16.60
C ILE A 233 -14.98 -5.80 15.50
N ILE A 234 -14.68 -6.07 14.22
CA ILE A 234 -15.52 -5.65 13.09
C ILE A 234 -16.84 -6.44 13.02
N ARG A 235 -16.85 -7.69 13.48
CA ARG A 235 -18.03 -8.56 13.40
C ARG A 235 -18.96 -8.45 14.62
N ARG A 236 -18.48 -7.91 15.69
CA ARG A 236 -19.25 -7.74 16.95
C ARG A 236 -19.81 -6.34 17.11
#